data_ff6abe7b1ca1f9bdf92a89e46b82a3eb
#
_entry.id   ff6abe7b1ca1f9bdf92a89e46b82a3eb
#
_cell.length_a   1.000
_cell.length_b   1.000
_cell.length_c   1.000
_cell.angle_alpha   90.00
_cell.angle_beta   90.00
_cell.angle_gamma   90.00
#
_symmetry.space_group_name_H-M   'P 1'
#
loop_
_entity.id
_entity.type
_entity.pdbx_description
1 polymer ?
#
loop_
_entity_poly.entity_id
_entity_poly.type
_entity_poly.pdbx_seq_one_letter_code
_entity_poly.pdbx_strand_id
1 'polypeptide(L)'
;MKSLIALMRKEYMEATRTGKIMIIILLFVLFGIMSPAVAKLTPWMMKMLSDSMAESGLIVTNVQVDALTSWTQFFKNIPIALIAFVLIFSDIFTKEYKSGTLLLVLTKGLSRYKVVLAKTVLLLSIWTVGYEICFTITYGYNEYFGDNSIANNLFFSATMWWIFGVWVICLITLFSSLLKNNTGVSLCIGGTVLLAYLLSIIPKAKWYSPTILMNTNSLLMGVEEIDAYIKAIVITVFLCIVCVAVSIPIINKRQL
;
A
#
# COMPACT_ATOMS: atom_id res chain seq x y z
N MET A 1 -11.34 -9.08 26.22
CA MET A 1 -10.20 -9.51 25.40
C MET A 1 -10.47 -10.81 24.63
N LYS A 2 -10.94 -11.90 25.25
CA LYS A 2 -11.21 -13.20 24.58
C LYS A 2 -12.09 -13.09 23.33
N SER A 3 -13.14 -12.26 23.36
CA SER A 3 -14.07 -12.07 22.23
C SER A 3 -13.45 -11.37 21.01
N LEU A 4 -12.51 -10.43 21.22
CA LEU A 4 -11.79 -9.76 20.12
C LEU A 4 -10.85 -10.74 19.42
N ILE A 5 -10.10 -11.53 20.18
CA ILE A 5 -9.17 -12.55 19.64
C ILE A 5 -9.94 -13.60 18.83
N ALA A 6 -11.08 -14.07 19.36
CA ALA A 6 -11.92 -15.03 18.63
C ALA A 6 -12.44 -14.44 17.30
N LEU A 7 -12.81 -13.15 17.29
CA LEU A 7 -13.23 -12.45 16.07
C LEU A 7 -12.08 -12.31 15.08
N MET A 8 -10.90 -11.89 15.51
CA MET A 8 -9.71 -11.79 14.67
C MET A 8 -9.37 -13.17 14.05
N ARG A 9 -9.43 -14.23 14.83
CA ARG A 9 -9.22 -15.60 14.33
C ARG A 9 -10.26 -15.98 13.26
N LYS A 10 -11.52 -15.63 13.46
CA LYS A 10 -12.60 -15.84 12.46
C LYS A 10 -12.30 -15.09 11.15
N GLU A 11 -11.96 -13.80 11.23
CA GLU A 11 -11.64 -12.98 10.08
C GLU A 11 -10.43 -13.53 9.30
N TYR A 12 -9.38 -13.95 10.03
CA TYR A 12 -8.19 -14.56 9.44
C TYR A 12 -8.51 -15.87 8.71
N MET A 13 -9.32 -16.74 9.33
CA MET A 13 -9.76 -18.00 8.71
C MET A 13 -10.64 -17.75 7.48
N GLU A 14 -11.48 -16.73 7.50
CA GLU A 14 -12.31 -16.37 6.35
C GLU A 14 -11.44 -15.87 5.19
N ALA A 15 -10.48 -14.98 5.46
CA ALA A 15 -9.59 -14.42 4.44
C ALA A 15 -8.66 -15.50 3.83
N THR A 16 -8.23 -16.50 4.62
CA THR A 16 -7.45 -17.64 4.11
C THR A 16 -8.31 -18.57 3.25
N ARG A 17 -9.51 -18.95 3.73
CA ARG A 17 -10.42 -19.84 2.99
C ARG A 17 -10.93 -19.26 1.70
N THR A 18 -11.08 -17.95 1.61
CA THR A 18 -11.47 -17.25 0.36
C THR A 18 -10.31 -17.02 -0.59
N GLY A 19 -9.10 -17.46 -0.25
CA GLY A 19 -7.91 -17.30 -1.09
C GLY A 19 -7.36 -15.87 -1.17
N LYS A 20 -8.00 -14.87 -0.53
CA LYS A 20 -7.61 -13.46 -0.61
C LYS A 20 -6.18 -13.22 -0.12
N ILE A 21 -5.81 -13.83 1.01
CA ILE A 21 -4.44 -13.73 1.56
C ILE A 21 -3.44 -14.35 0.59
N MET A 22 -3.74 -15.53 0.03
CA MET A 22 -2.85 -16.20 -0.91
C MET A 22 -2.60 -15.36 -2.16
N ILE A 23 -3.65 -14.79 -2.75
CA ILE A 23 -3.54 -13.94 -3.94
C ILE A 23 -2.65 -12.73 -3.66
N ILE A 24 -2.86 -12.03 -2.53
CA ILE A 24 -2.08 -10.84 -2.17
C ILE A 24 -0.62 -11.20 -1.89
N ILE A 25 -0.35 -12.24 -1.12
CA ILE A 25 1.03 -12.66 -0.82
C ILE A 25 1.76 -13.05 -2.12
N LEU A 26 1.10 -13.81 -2.99
CA LEU A 26 1.67 -14.19 -4.29
C LEU A 26 1.98 -12.97 -5.15
N LEU A 27 1.12 -11.95 -5.14
CA LEU A 27 1.33 -10.70 -5.85
C LEU A 27 2.53 -9.92 -5.30
N PHE A 28 2.69 -9.84 -3.98
CA PHE A 28 3.85 -9.20 -3.36
C PHE A 28 5.16 -9.96 -3.63
N VAL A 29 5.13 -11.29 -3.60
CA VAL A 29 6.28 -12.13 -4.00
C VAL A 29 6.65 -11.87 -5.46
N LEU A 30 5.65 -11.84 -6.35
CA LEU A 30 5.85 -11.58 -7.77
C LEU A 30 6.51 -10.21 -7.98
N PHE A 31 6.02 -9.14 -7.34
CA PHE A 31 6.63 -7.82 -7.47
C PHE A 31 8.02 -7.73 -6.82
N GLY A 32 8.25 -8.46 -5.74
CA GLY A 32 9.57 -8.55 -5.12
C GLY A 32 10.62 -9.14 -6.06
N ILE A 33 10.25 -10.18 -6.83
CA ILE A 33 11.11 -10.80 -7.84
C ILE A 33 11.19 -9.95 -9.11
N MET A 34 10.06 -9.39 -9.56
CA MET A 34 9.97 -8.63 -10.81
C MET A 34 10.80 -7.34 -10.77
N SER A 35 10.89 -6.67 -9.61
CA SER A 35 11.61 -5.41 -9.48
C SER A 35 13.09 -5.52 -9.87
N PRO A 36 13.89 -6.42 -9.28
CA PRO A 36 15.27 -6.62 -9.70
C PRO A 36 15.39 -7.31 -11.07
N ALA A 37 14.44 -8.17 -11.44
CA ALA A 37 14.47 -8.84 -12.75
C ALA A 37 14.32 -7.83 -13.89
N VAL A 38 13.38 -6.90 -13.80
CA VAL A 38 13.19 -5.83 -14.80
C VAL A 38 14.42 -4.93 -14.84
N ALA A 39 14.99 -4.57 -13.68
CA ALA A 39 16.22 -3.77 -13.64
C ALA A 39 17.34 -4.47 -14.43
N LYS A 40 17.54 -5.77 -14.20
CA LYS A 40 18.58 -6.56 -14.87
C LYS A 40 18.34 -6.76 -16.38
N LEU A 41 17.07 -6.79 -16.81
CA LEU A 41 16.72 -6.90 -18.24
C LEU A 41 16.80 -5.57 -18.99
N THR A 42 16.77 -4.44 -18.28
CA THR A 42 16.78 -3.09 -18.87
C THR A 42 17.92 -2.85 -19.87
N PRO A 43 19.21 -3.23 -19.61
CA PRO A 43 20.29 -3.03 -20.59
C PRO A 43 20.11 -3.84 -21.86
N TRP A 44 19.63 -5.08 -21.73
CA TRP A 44 19.35 -5.93 -22.89
C TRP A 44 18.22 -5.34 -23.74
N MET A 45 17.15 -4.85 -23.13
CA MET A 45 16.05 -4.17 -23.83
C MET A 45 16.53 -2.88 -24.51
N MET A 46 17.35 -2.08 -23.80
CA MET A 46 17.94 -0.86 -24.36
C MET A 46 18.87 -1.14 -25.53
N LYS A 47 19.65 -2.22 -25.46
CA LYS A 47 20.52 -2.64 -26.57
C LYS A 47 19.72 -3.03 -27.79
N MET A 48 18.65 -3.83 -27.65
CA MET A 48 17.75 -4.16 -28.75
C MET A 48 17.08 -2.91 -29.35
N LEU A 49 16.70 -1.96 -28.48
CA LEU A 49 16.11 -0.70 -28.95
C LEU A 49 17.15 0.18 -29.67
N SER A 50 18.39 0.23 -29.16
CA SER A 50 19.46 1.01 -29.80
C SER A 50 19.84 0.45 -31.17
N ASP A 51 19.83 -0.85 -31.36
CA ASP A 51 20.10 -1.48 -32.67
C ASP A 51 19.00 -1.10 -33.68
N SER A 52 17.75 -0.99 -33.24
CA SER A 52 16.63 -0.54 -34.10
C SER A 52 16.58 1.00 -34.28
N MET A 53 17.12 1.77 -33.34
CA MET A 53 17.17 3.25 -33.40
C MET A 53 18.46 3.80 -34.02
N ALA A 54 19.52 2.98 -34.11
CA ALA A 54 20.75 3.35 -34.82
C ALA A 54 20.49 3.70 -36.29
N GLU A 55 19.49 3.10 -36.90
CA GLU A 55 18.97 3.46 -38.22
C GLU A 55 18.36 4.88 -38.25
N SER A 56 18.00 5.43 -37.10
CA SER A 56 17.42 6.77 -36.95
C SER A 56 18.41 7.83 -36.41
N GLY A 57 19.71 7.47 -36.24
CA GLY A 57 20.76 8.40 -35.82
C GLY A 57 20.77 8.77 -34.33
N LEU A 58 20.02 8.07 -33.47
CA LEU A 58 19.98 8.29 -32.02
C LEU A 58 20.98 7.36 -31.31
N ILE A 59 21.93 7.93 -30.57
CA ILE A 59 22.89 7.18 -29.76
C ILE A 59 22.31 6.97 -28.38
N VAL A 60 22.06 5.73 -28.00
CA VAL A 60 21.67 5.36 -26.64
C VAL A 60 22.94 5.15 -25.82
N THR A 61 23.16 5.98 -24.82
CA THR A 61 24.27 5.83 -23.86
C THR A 61 24.11 4.56 -23.04
N ASN A 62 25.22 3.91 -22.72
CA ASN A 62 25.25 2.70 -21.88
C ASN A 62 24.52 2.96 -20.54
N VAL A 63 23.42 2.27 -20.33
CA VAL A 63 22.70 2.29 -19.06
C VAL A 63 23.35 1.27 -18.12
N GLN A 64 24.10 1.74 -17.14
CA GLN A 64 24.53 0.90 -16.03
C GLN A 64 23.32 0.58 -15.16
N VAL A 65 23.11 -0.70 -14.84
CA VAL A 65 22.03 -1.16 -13.98
C VAL A 65 22.57 -1.33 -12.58
N ASP A 66 22.27 -0.34 -11.76
CA ASP A 66 22.60 -0.32 -10.34
C ASP A 66 21.41 -0.78 -9.48
N ALA A 67 21.66 -1.15 -8.23
CA ALA A 67 20.63 -1.45 -7.24
C ALA A 67 19.58 -0.31 -7.12
N LEU A 68 19.97 0.94 -7.39
CA LEU A 68 19.08 2.10 -7.43
C LEU A 68 17.97 1.94 -8.48
N THR A 69 18.27 1.38 -9.66
CA THR A 69 17.27 1.08 -10.69
C THR A 69 16.24 0.06 -10.22
N SER A 70 16.72 -0.99 -9.52
CA SER A 70 15.85 -2.01 -8.93
C SER A 70 14.93 -1.42 -7.85
N TRP A 71 15.46 -0.56 -6.97
CA TRP A 71 14.66 0.13 -5.96
C TRP A 71 13.65 1.10 -6.57
N THR A 72 14.04 1.83 -7.61
CA THR A 72 13.10 2.68 -8.36
C THR A 72 11.95 1.85 -8.93
N GLN A 73 12.25 0.65 -9.46
CA GLN A 73 11.23 -0.25 -9.97
C GLN A 73 10.35 -0.83 -8.85
N PHE A 74 10.94 -1.14 -7.69
CA PHE A 74 10.18 -1.57 -6.51
C PHE A 74 9.13 -0.52 -6.14
N PHE A 75 9.53 0.74 -5.97
CA PHE A 75 8.60 1.81 -5.60
C PHE A 75 7.57 2.14 -6.70
N LYS A 76 7.83 1.84 -7.97
CA LYS A 76 6.84 1.90 -9.06
C LYS A 76 5.82 0.76 -9.01
N ASN A 77 6.18 -0.40 -8.48
CA ASN A 77 5.30 -1.57 -8.39
C ASN A 77 4.38 -1.52 -7.16
N ILE A 78 4.80 -0.89 -6.06
CA ILE A 78 4.01 -0.79 -4.82
C ILE A 78 2.63 -0.14 -5.02
N PRO A 79 2.45 0.95 -5.79
CA PRO A 79 1.12 1.49 -6.10
C PRO A 79 0.19 0.46 -6.73
N ILE A 80 0.70 -0.37 -7.64
CA ILE A 80 -0.09 -1.41 -8.31
C ILE A 80 -0.54 -2.48 -7.30
N ALA A 81 0.38 -2.91 -6.41
CA ALA A 81 0.06 -3.83 -5.32
C ALA A 81 -1.00 -3.24 -4.38
N LEU A 82 -0.90 -1.95 -4.06
CA LEU A 82 -1.84 -1.24 -3.19
C LEU A 82 -3.24 -1.13 -3.83
N ILE A 83 -3.31 -0.83 -5.13
CA ILE A 83 -4.58 -0.81 -5.88
C ILE A 83 -5.23 -2.20 -5.85
N ALA A 84 -4.47 -3.26 -6.13
CA ALA A 84 -4.97 -4.63 -6.06
C ALA A 84 -5.45 -4.98 -4.64
N PHE A 85 -4.72 -4.55 -3.60
CA PHE A 85 -5.12 -4.70 -2.21
C PHE A 85 -6.46 -4.01 -1.93
N VAL A 86 -6.64 -2.76 -2.35
CA VAL A 86 -7.90 -2.02 -2.21
C VAL A 86 -9.05 -2.75 -2.89
N LEU A 87 -8.87 -3.22 -4.13
CA LEU A 87 -9.92 -3.92 -4.88
C LEU A 87 -10.34 -5.23 -4.20
N ILE A 88 -9.38 -6.02 -3.68
CA ILE A 88 -9.64 -7.31 -3.03
C ILE A 88 -10.33 -7.13 -1.68
N PHE A 89 -9.97 -6.09 -0.93
CA PHE A 89 -10.44 -5.89 0.45
C PHE A 89 -11.50 -4.80 0.61
N SER A 90 -11.91 -4.13 -0.46
CA SER A 90 -13.01 -3.13 -0.42
C SER A 90 -14.34 -3.72 0.08
N ASP A 91 -14.51 -5.03 -0.02
CA ASP A 91 -15.71 -5.75 0.40
C ASP A 91 -15.73 -6.16 1.88
N ILE A 92 -14.71 -5.82 2.67
CA ILE A 92 -14.49 -6.35 4.02
C ILE A 92 -15.66 -6.10 5.00
N PHE A 93 -16.40 -5.01 4.85
CA PHE A 93 -17.63 -4.74 5.59
C PHE A 93 -18.87 -4.92 4.71
N THR A 94 -18.80 -4.51 3.44
CA THR A 94 -19.96 -4.50 2.54
C THR A 94 -20.50 -5.90 2.27
N LYS A 95 -19.65 -6.92 2.27
CA LYS A 95 -20.05 -8.33 2.17
C LYS A 95 -20.92 -8.77 3.36
N GLU A 96 -20.53 -8.39 4.58
CA GLU A 96 -21.30 -8.75 5.79
C GLU A 96 -22.61 -7.96 5.90
N TYR A 97 -22.65 -6.74 5.37
CA TYR A 97 -23.92 -6.00 5.27
C TYR A 97 -24.90 -6.68 4.30
N LYS A 98 -24.41 -7.14 3.14
CA LYS A 98 -25.25 -7.83 2.15
C LYS A 98 -25.76 -9.19 2.61
N SER A 99 -24.93 -9.92 3.37
CA SER A 99 -25.28 -11.27 3.88
C SER A 99 -26.05 -11.26 5.20
N GLY A 100 -26.19 -10.09 5.86
CA GLY A 100 -26.82 -9.98 7.18
C GLY A 100 -26.00 -10.61 8.32
N THR A 101 -24.81 -11.13 8.03
CA THR A 101 -23.97 -11.82 9.04
C THR A 101 -23.47 -10.88 10.13
N LEU A 102 -23.33 -9.59 9.83
CA LEU A 102 -22.99 -8.59 10.84
C LEU A 102 -24.04 -8.53 11.96
N LEU A 103 -25.32 -8.65 11.62
CA LEU A 103 -26.41 -8.68 12.60
C LEU A 103 -26.27 -9.87 13.56
N LEU A 104 -25.95 -11.06 13.02
CA LEU A 104 -25.75 -12.27 13.84
C LEU A 104 -24.57 -12.16 14.81
N VAL A 105 -23.53 -11.43 14.42
CA VAL A 105 -22.36 -11.18 15.29
C VAL A 105 -22.71 -10.23 16.42
N LEU A 106 -23.54 -9.23 16.15
CA LEU A 106 -23.98 -8.22 17.12
C LEU A 106 -25.03 -8.76 18.10
N THR A 107 -25.95 -9.64 17.66
CA THR A 107 -26.94 -10.27 18.53
C THR A 107 -26.29 -11.21 19.55
N LYS A 108 -25.09 -11.73 19.27
CA LYS A 108 -24.24 -12.48 20.21
C LYS A 108 -23.51 -11.60 21.23
N GLY A 109 -23.83 -10.30 21.34
CA GLY A 109 -23.28 -9.39 22.34
C GLY A 109 -21.87 -8.84 22.01
N LEU A 110 -21.41 -8.97 20.77
CA LEU A 110 -20.16 -8.37 20.34
C LEU A 110 -20.35 -6.85 20.09
N SER A 111 -19.54 -6.04 20.75
CA SER A 111 -19.54 -4.59 20.53
C SER A 111 -19.02 -4.24 19.13
N ARG A 112 -19.69 -3.31 18.47
CA ARG A 112 -19.41 -2.91 17.07
C ARG A 112 -17.98 -2.40 16.87
N TYR A 113 -17.40 -1.70 17.85
CA TYR A 113 -16.01 -1.23 17.77
C TYR A 113 -14.99 -2.37 17.67
N LYS A 114 -15.28 -3.54 18.31
CA LYS A 114 -14.40 -4.72 18.19
C LYS A 114 -14.38 -5.29 16.79
N VAL A 115 -15.49 -5.19 16.07
CA VAL A 115 -15.57 -5.60 14.66
C VAL A 115 -14.69 -4.69 13.79
N VAL A 116 -14.80 -3.36 13.98
CA VAL A 116 -13.95 -2.40 13.26
C VAL A 116 -12.48 -2.70 13.52
N LEU A 117 -12.09 -2.79 14.79
CA LEU A 117 -10.70 -3.04 15.17
C LEU A 117 -10.17 -4.37 14.62
N ALA A 118 -10.95 -5.46 14.74
CA ALA A 118 -10.53 -6.77 14.25
C ALA A 118 -10.25 -6.75 12.73
N LYS A 119 -11.13 -6.13 11.96
CA LYS A 119 -10.99 -6.01 10.50
C LYS A 119 -9.83 -5.08 10.11
N THR A 120 -9.67 -3.95 10.79
CA THR A 120 -8.55 -3.03 10.54
C THR A 120 -7.21 -3.71 10.85
N VAL A 121 -7.10 -4.41 12.00
CA VAL A 121 -5.87 -5.13 12.37
C VAL A 121 -5.56 -6.25 11.38
N LEU A 122 -6.58 -6.97 10.89
CA LEU A 122 -6.40 -7.96 9.84
C LEU A 122 -5.79 -7.34 8.58
N LEU A 123 -6.38 -6.24 8.08
CA LEU A 123 -5.88 -5.57 6.88
C LEU A 123 -4.45 -5.06 7.06
N LEU A 124 -4.16 -4.43 8.20
CA LEU A 124 -2.83 -3.93 8.53
C LEU A 124 -1.81 -5.05 8.59
N SER A 125 -2.17 -6.21 9.19
CA SER A 125 -1.26 -7.35 9.27
C SER A 125 -0.95 -7.94 7.89
N ILE A 126 -1.96 -8.09 7.02
CA ILE A 126 -1.76 -8.61 5.66
C ILE A 126 -0.90 -7.66 4.83
N TRP A 127 -1.15 -6.34 4.93
CA TRP A 127 -0.35 -5.33 4.25
C TRP A 127 1.10 -5.36 4.70
N THR A 128 1.33 -5.32 6.03
CA THR A 128 2.68 -5.30 6.59
C THR A 128 3.45 -6.55 6.18
N VAL A 129 2.87 -7.75 6.35
CA VAL A 129 3.54 -9.00 5.98
C VAL A 129 3.82 -9.05 4.48
N GLY A 130 2.85 -8.68 3.63
CA GLY A 130 3.04 -8.67 2.18
C GLY A 130 4.13 -7.68 1.74
N TYR A 131 4.09 -6.46 2.29
CA TYR A 131 5.07 -5.42 2.01
C TYR A 131 6.48 -5.83 2.41
N GLU A 132 6.66 -6.37 3.63
CA GLU A 132 7.93 -6.86 4.14
C GLU A 132 8.49 -8.03 3.32
N ILE A 133 7.64 -8.95 2.87
CA ILE A 133 8.03 -10.04 1.96
C ILE A 133 8.58 -9.44 0.65
N CYS A 134 7.85 -8.51 0.04
CA CYS A 134 8.27 -7.85 -1.20
C CYS A 134 9.61 -7.12 -1.03
N PHE A 135 9.74 -6.35 0.06
CA PHE A 135 10.96 -5.61 0.40
C PHE A 135 12.15 -6.56 0.62
N THR A 136 11.97 -7.60 1.44
CA THR A 136 13.03 -8.56 1.78
C THR A 136 13.54 -9.31 0.55
N ILE A 137 12.63 -9.72 -0.36
CA ILE A 137 13.01 -10.39 -1.62
C ILE A 137 13.85 -9.43 -2.48
N THR A 138 13.39 -8.19 -2.67
CA THR A 138 14.12 -7.18 -3.47
C THR A 138 15.47 -6.84 -2.83
N TYR A 139 15.51 -6.69 -1.50
CA TYR A 139 16.73 -6.39 -0.75
C TYR A 139 17.77 -7.52 -0.89
N GLY A 140 17.37 -8.77 -0.65
CA GLY A 140 18.26 -9.91 -0.75
C GLY A 140 18.80 -10.12 -2.16
N TYR A 141 17.97 -9.86 -3.18
CA TYR A 141 18.42 -9.95 -4.58
C TYR A 141 19.43 -8.85 -4.93
N ASN A 142 19.18 -7.63 -4.49
CA ASN A 142 20.08 -6.51 -4.74
C ASN A 142 21.40 -6.65 -3.95
N GLU A 143 21.37 -7.25 -2.75
CA GLU A 143 22.57 -7.53 -1.97
C GLU A 143 23.45 -8.60 -2.65
N TYR A 144 22.83 -9.58 -3.27
CA TYR A 144 23.56 -10.66 -3.94
C TYR A 144 24.15 -10.23 -5.30
N PHE A 145 23.45 -9.40 -6.08
CA PHE A 145 23.83 -9.03 -7.46
C PHE A 145 24.34 -7.59 -7.61
N GLY A 146 24.29 -6.78 -6.58
CA GLY A 146 24.65 -5.37 -6.60
C GLY A 146 25.14 -4.88 -5.24
N ASP A 147 24.92 -3.62 -4.97
CA ASP A 147 25.25 -2.97 -3.69
C ASP A 147 24.09 -2.06 -3.26
N ASN A 148 23.44 -2.40 -2.15
CA ASN A 148 22.36 -1.60 -1.58
C ASN A 148 22.82 -0.24 -1.01
N SER A 149 24.13 -0.05 -0.75
CA SER A 149 24.68 1.18 -0.19
C SER A 149 24.52 2.40 -1.11
N ILE A 150 24.29 2.16 -2.41
CA ILE A 150 24.07 3.21 -3.42
C ILE A 150 22.72 3.93 -3.19
N ALA A 151 21.75 3.24 -2.58
CA ALA A 151 20.42 3.79 -2.31
C ALA A 151 20.41 4.53 -0.97
N ASN A 152 20.51 5.87 -1.01
CA ASN A 152 20.44 6.70 0.20
C ASN A 152 19.09 6.57 0.89
N ASN A 153 19.10 6.56 2.22
CA ASN A 153 17.88 6.56 3.06
C ASN A 153 16.83 5.49 2.68
N LEU A 154 17.30 4.31 2.19
CA LEU A 154 16.44 3.24 1.68
C LEU A 154 15.36 2.81 2.68
N PHE A 155 15.75 2.49 3.92
CA PHE A 155 14.79 2.05 4.96
C PHE A 155 13.77 3.13 5.32
N PHE A 156 14.18 4.39 5.31
CA PHE A 156 13.27 5.51 5.54
C PHE A 156 12.26 5.63 4.38
N SER A 157 12.74 5.54 3.14
CA SER A 157 11.89 5.54 1.94
C SER A 157 10.88 4.39 1.94
N ALA A 158 11.32 3.19 2.34
CA ALA A 158 10.45 2.04 2.49
C ALA A 158 9.39 2.27 3.58
N THR A 159 9.79 2.83 4.72
CA THR A 159 8.87 3.14 5.83
C THR A 159 7.82 4.17 5.42
N MET A 160 8.18 5.19 4.63
CA MET A 160 7.20 6.18 4.11
C MET A 160 6.12 5.52 3.25
N TRP A 161 6.50 4.65 2.33
CA TRP A 161 5.55 3.91 1.51
C TRP A 161 4.67 2.97 2.34
N TRP A 162 5.25 2.32 3.34
CA TRP A 162 4.48 1.50 4.27
C TRP A 162 3.42 2.33 5.01
N ILE A 163 3.79 3.52 5.55
CA ILE A 163 2.86 4.45 6.24
C ILE A 163 1.76 4.92 5.27
N PHE A 164 2.11 5.23 4.02
CA PHE A 164 1.13 5.59 3.00
C PHE A 164 0.10 4.47 2.78
N GLY A 165 0.56 3.23 2.67
CA GLY A 165 -0.32 2.06 2.58
C GLY A 165 -1.20 1.87 3.81
N VAL A 166 -0.68 2.09 5.02
CA VAL A 166 -1.46 2.09 6.26
C VAL A 166 -2.58 3.13 6.21
N TRP A 167 -2.31 4.34 5.71
CA TRP A 167 -3.33 5.36 5.53
C TRP A 167 -4.44 4.92 4.57
N VAL A 168 -4.08 4.36 3.41
CA VAL A 168 -5.07 3.82 2.46
C VAL A 168 -5.91 2.70 3.08
N ILE A 169 -5.33 1.85 3.92
CA ILE A 169 -6.07 0.81 4.65
C ILE A 169 -7.06 1.43 5.65
N CYS A 170 -6.69 2.50 6.33
CA CYS A 170 -7.61 3.24 7.20
C CYS A 170 -8.76 3.86 6.39
N LEU A 171 -8.52 4.30 5.15
CA LEU A 171 -9.57 4.74 4.23
C LEU A 171 -10.48 3.57 3.82
N ILE A 172 -9.95 2.34 3.57
CA ILE A 172 -10.78 1.16 3.33
C ILE A 172 -11.75 0.96 4.50
N THR A 173 -11.25 1.01 5.74
CA THR A 173 -12.07 0.85 6.94
C THR A 173 -13.15 1.92 7.03
N LEU A 174 -12.80 3.19 6.78
CA LEU A 174 -13.73 4.32 6.84
C LEU A 174 -14.82 4.20 5.77
N PHE A 175 -14.45 4.10 4.50
CA PHE A 175 -15.44 4.11 3.40
C PHE A 175 -16.27 2.83 3.34
N SER A 176 -15.71 1.67 3.69
CA SER A 176 -16.49 0.44 3.78
C SER A 176 -17.45 0.42 4.99
N SER A 177 -17.19 1.24 6.02
CA SER A 177 -18.17 1.49 7.09
C SER A 177 -19.31 2.42 6.66
N LEU A 178 -19.05 3.34 5.72
CA LEU A 178 -20.03 4.32 5.20
C LEU A 178 -20.90 3.75 4.08
N LEU A 179 -20.32 3.01 3.17
CA LEU A 179 -20.97 2.59 1.92
C LEU A 179 -21.42 1.12 1.98
N LYS A 180 -22.45 0.78 1.18
CA LYS A 180 -22.96 -0.60 1.03
C LYS A 180 -22.43 -1.29 -0.23
N ASN A 181 -21.74 -0.57 -1.10
CA ASN A 181 -21.24 -1.05 -2.39
C ASN A 181 -19.71 -1.00 -2.47
N ASN A 182 -19.10 -2.12 -2.88
CA ASN A 182 -17.65 -2.25 -3.00
C ASN A 182 -17.07 -1.26 -4.02
N THR A 183 -17.74 -1.08 -5.16
CA THR A 183 -17.32 -0.13 -6.19
C THR A 183 -17.28 1.29 -5.65
N GLY A 184 -18.30 1.69 -4.90
CA GLY A 184 -18.35 3.00 -4.24
C GLY A 184 -17.21 3.18 -3.25
N VAL A 185 -16.88 2.14 -2.47
CA VAL A 185 -15.74 2.16 -1.54
C VAL A 185 -14.44 2.43 -2.29
N SER A 186 -14.16 1.66 -3.34
CA SER A 186 -12.93 1.81 -4.14
C SER A 186 -12.85 3.18 -4.82
N LEU A 187 -13.97 3.70 -5.35
CA LEU A 187 -14.03 5.03 -5.97
C LEU A 187 -13.78 6.15 -4.95
N CYS A 188 -14.35 6.05 -3.74
CA CYS A 188 -14.11 7.05 -2.69
C CYS A 188 -12.66 7.04 -2.21
N ILE A 189 -12.04 5.86 -2.10
CA ILE A 189 -10.60 5.76 -1.76
C ILE A 189 -9.77 6.41 -2.85
N GLY A 190 -9.99 6.01 -4.12
CA GLY A 190 -9.27 6.58 -5.27
C GLY A 190 -9.46 8.09 -5.38
N GLY A 191 -10.69 8.58 -5.20
CA GLY A 191 -11.01 10.01 -5.18
C GLY A 191 -10.29 10.76 -4.06
N THR A 192 -10.22 10.19 -2.84
CA THR A 192 -9.50 10.81 -1.71
C THR A 192 -8.00 10.86 -1.97
N VAL A 193 -7.40 9.79 -2.49
CA VAL A 193 -5.98 9.76 -2.85
C VAL A 193 -5.69 10.75 -3.98
N LEU A 194 -6.56 10.83 -4.99
CA LEU A 194 -6.44 11.79 -6.09
C LEU A 194 -6.50 13.24 -5.58
N LEU A 195 -7.46 13.56 -4.71
CA LEU A 195 -7.57 14.89 -4.10
C LEU A 195 -6.31 15.24 -3.30
N ALA A 196 -5.80 14.31 -2.50
CA ALA A 196 -4.55 14.49 -1.77
C ALA A 196 -3.36 14.71 -2.73
N TYR A 197 -3.33 14.01 -3.86
CA TYR A 197 -2.31 14.21 -4.89
C TYR A 197 -2.42 15.59 -5.55
N LEU A 198 -3.61 16.04 -5.91
CA LEU A 198 -3.84 17.39 -6.46
C LEU A 198 -3.42 18.48 -5.46
N LEU A 199 -3.68 18.30 -4.16
CA LEU A 199 -3.20 19.21 -3.13
C LEU A 199 -1.67 19.25 -3.05
N SER A 200 -0.99 18.14 -3.32
CA SER A 200 0.48 18.09 -3.33
C SER A 200 1.14 18.84 -4.49
N ILE A 201 0.38 19.20 -5.53
CA ILE A 201 0.87 20.05 -6.65
C ILE A 201 1.08 21.49 -6.16
N ILE A 202 0.35 21.93 -5.14
CA ILE A 202 0.48 23.27 -4.58
C ILE A 202 1.75 23.32 -3.71
N PRO A 203 2.77 24.16 -4.02
CA PRO A 203 4.06 24.12 -3.32
C PRO A 203 3.97 24.29 -1.80
N LYS A 204 3.04 25.12 -1.30
CA LYS A 204 2.82 25.34 0.13
C LYS A 204 2.11 24.15 0.82
N ALA A 205 1.26 23.42 0.10
CA ALA A 205 0.48 22.29 0.64
C ALA A 205 1.20 20.94 0.47
N LYS A 206 2.19 20.86 -0.43
CA LYS A 206 2.95 19.64 -0.74
C LYS A 206 3.37 18.87 0.52
N TRP A 207 4.00 19.56 1.46
CA TRP A 207 4.59 18.97 2.67
C TRP A 207 3.58 18.55 3.75
N TYR A 208 2.30 18.84 3.53
CA TYR A 208 1.20 18.44 4.43
C TYR A 208 0.36 17.31 3.85
N SER A 209 0.59 16.93 2.60
CA SER A 209 -0.17 15.86 1.94
C SER A 209 0.42 14.49 2.20
N PRO A 210 -0.39 13.46 2.51
CA PRO A 210 0.07 12.08 2.62
C PRO A 210 0.75 11.56 1.35
N THR A 211 0.39 12.09 0.18
CA THR A 211 0.92 11.63 -1.11
C THR A 211 2.39 11.99 -1.35
N ILE A 212 2.97 12.94 -0.58
CA ILE A 212 4.40 13.21 -0.63
C ILE A 212 5.23 12.00 -0.17
N LEU A 213 4.66 11.12 0.67
CA LEU A 213 5.30 9.89 1.13
C LEU A 213 5.58 8.90 -0.03
N MET A 214 4.95 9.09 -1.18
CA MET A 214 5.23 8.33 -2.40
C MET A 214 6.47 8.83 -3.15
N ASN A 215 6.94 10.06 -2.88
CA ASN A 215 8.08 10.66 -3.57
C ASN A 215 9.42 10.21 -2.96
N THR A 216 9.74 8.92 -3.12
CA THR A 216 10.95 8.32 -2.55
C THR A 216 12.18 8.49 -3.43
N ASN A 217 12.03 8.78 -4.73
CA ASN A 217 13.15 8.88 -5.65
C ASN A 217 14.13 10.01 -5.25
N SER A 218 13.63 11.17 -4.82
CA SER A 218 14.46 12.28 -4.36
C SER A 218 15.31 11.92 -3.15
N LEU A 219 14.78 11.10 -2.23
CA LEU A 219 15.49 10.60 -1.06
C LEU A 219 16.55 9.54 -1.42
N LEU A 220 16.19 8.60 -2.31
CA LEU A 220 17.13 7.57 -2.78
C LEU A 220 18.33 8.17 -3.51
N MET A 221 18.12 9.27 -4.21
CA MET A 221 19.18 10.02 -4.92
C MET A 221 19.93 11.00 -3.99
N GLY A 222 19.51 11.14 -2.72
CA GLY A 222 20.12 12.08 -1.77
C GLY A 222 19.88 13.56 -2.07
N VAL A 223 18.83 13.87 -2.84
CA VAL A 223 18.48 15.27 -3.23
C VAL A 223 17.68 15.97 -2.13
N GLU A 224 16.82 15.24 -1.44
CA GLU A 224 15.98 15.78 -0.35
C GLU A 224 16.39 15.15 1.00
N GLU A 225 16.23 15.93 2.08
CA GLU A 225 16.53 15.50 3.45
C GLU A 225 15.31 14.88 4.14
N ILE A 226 15.55 14.02 5.12
CA ILE A 226 14.51 13.33 5.90
C ILE A 226 13.56 14.31 6.59
N ASP A 227 14.11 15.41 7.12
CA ASP A 227 13.37 16.40 7.91
C ASP A 227 12.18 17.02 7.15
N ALA A 228 12.27 17.13 5.82
CA ALA A 228 11.21 17.65 4.99
C ALA A 228 9.92 16.80 5.06
N TYR A 229 10.05 15.49 5.30
CA TYR A 229 8.94 14.53 5.28
C TYR A 229 8.26 14.34 6.65
N ILE A 230 8.89 14.78 7.75
CA ILE A 230 8.38 14.56 9.12
C ILE A 230 6.97 15.12 9.28
N LYS A 231 6.69 16.30 8.74
CA LYS A 231 5.36 16.92 8.81
C LYS A 231 4.28 16.06 8.14
N ALA A 232 4.58 15.55 6.95
CA ALA A 232 3.67 14.67 6.22
C ALA A 232 3.42 13.35 6.96
N ILE A 233 4.45 12.77 7.57
CA ILE A 233 4.33 11.54 8.38
C ILE A 233 3.38 11.79 9.56
N VAL A 234 3.60 12.84 10.34
CA VAL A 234 2.77 13.18 11.51
C VAL A 234 1.31 13.37 11.11
N ILE A 235 1.07 14.12 10.03
CA ILE A 235 -0.29 14.35 9.52
C ILE A 235 -0.93 13.05 9.03
N THR A 236 -0.18 12.22 8.32
CA THR A 236 -0.68 10.93 7.82
C THR A 236 -1.07 10.00 8.96
N VAL A 237 -0.23 9.89 10.01
CA VAL A 237 -0.53 9.10 11.20
C VAL A 237 -1.76 9.66 11.93
N PHE A 238 -1.88 10.98 12.05
CA PHE A 238 -3.07 11.61 12.62
C PHE A 238 -4.33 11.28 11.82
N LEU A 239 -4.28 11.37 10.49
CA LEU A 239 -5.39 10.99 9.61
C LEU A 239 -5.78 9.51 9.74
N CYS A 240 -4.82 8.60 9.93
CA CYS A 240 -5.10 7.19 10.21
C CYS A 240 -5.94 7.02 11.47
N ILE A 241 -5.53 7.68 12.56
CA ILE A 241 -6.26 7.64 13.84
C ILE A 241 -7.68 8.20 13.67
N VAL A 242 -7.82 9.33 13.00
CA VAL A 242 -9.13 9.96 12.73
C VAL A 242 -10.02 9.03 11.89
N CYS A 243 -9.52 8.43 10.82
CA CYS A 243 -10.29 7.50 9.97
C CYS A 243 -10.85 6.33 10.78
N VAL A 244 -10.04 5.69 11.61
CA VAL A 244 -10.48 4.57 12.44
C VAL A 244 -11.45 5.04 13.53
N ALA A 245 -11.17 6.15 14.20
CA ALA A 245 -12.03 6.71 15.24
C ALA A 245 -13.43 7.09 14.71
N VAL A 246 -13.48 7.69 13.52
CA VAL A 246 -14.75 8.07 12.85
C VAL A 246 -15.53 6.85 12.36
N SER A 247 -14.86 5.77 11.99
CA SER A 247 -15.54 4.53 11.55
C SER A 247 -16.40 3.89 12.66
N ILE A 248 -16.00 4.03 13.93
CA ILE A 248 -16.71 3.43 15.06
C ILE A 248 -18.12 3.99 15.24
N PRO A 249 -18.34 5.32 15.39
CA PRO A 249 -19.68 5.87 15.54
C PRO A 249 -20.55 5.69 14.30
N ILE A 250 -19.96 5.63 13.10
CA ILE A 250 -20.71 5.37 11.87
C ILE A 250 -21.36 3.98 11.93
N ILE A 251 -20.61 2.96 12.27
CA ILE A 251 -21.12 1.60 12.42
C ILE A 251 -22.12 1.51 13.58
N ASN A 252 -21.94 2.30 14.66
CA ASN A 252 -22.87 2.33 15.79
C ASN A 252 -24.26 2.89 15.44
N LYS A 253 -24.31 3.93 14.60
CA LYS A 253 -25.56 4.59 14.19
C LYS A 253 -26.28 3.86 13.05
N ARG A 254 -25.60 2.91 12.39
CA ARG A 254 -26.18 2.25 11.24
C ARG A 254 -27.28 1.27 11.67
N GLN A 255 -28.50 1.51 11.17
CA GLN A 255 -29.59 0.55 11.21
C GLN A 255 -29.27 -0.59 10.25
N LEU A 256 -29.16 -1.79 10.80
CA LEU A 256 -28.87 -3.04 10.08
C LEU A 256 -30.14 -3.76 9.73
#